data_dfaf86023f9491d7a21f40285d2dfb54
#
_entry.id   dfaf86023f9491d7a21f40285d2dfb54
#
_cell.length_a   1.000
_cell.length_b   1.000
_cell.length_c   1.000
_cell.angle_alpha   90.00
_cell.angle_beta   90.00
_cell.angle_gamma   90.00
#
_symmetry.space_group_name_H-M   'P 1'
#
loop_
_entity.id
_entity.type
_entity.pdbx_description
1 polymer ?
#
loop_
_entity_poly.entity_id
_entity_poly.type
_entity_poly.pdbx_seq_one_letter_code
_entity_poly.pdbx_strand_id
1 'polypeptide(L)'
;MERTNQQYDRVVEICRDLFVKKMNDYGTAWRILRPKSLTDQIYIKAQRIRSIEEKGINKVGEDARSEFIGIVNYALMGLIQLELGPSEAELPEAETMQRYHHWFEQAKTLMQVKNHDYGEA
;
A
#
# COMPACT_ATOMS: atom_id res chain seq x y z
N MET A 1 16.52 -9.85 13.09
CA MET A 1 15.33 -10.04 12.22
C MET A 1 14.02 -9.88 12.98
N GLU A 2 13.95 -10.29 14.23
CA GLU A 2 12.75 -10.20 15.05
C GLU A 2 12.20 -8.76 15.13
N ARG A 3 13.07 -7.80 15.44
CA ARG A 3 12.67 -6.39 15.52
C ARG A 3 12.15 -5.85 14.18
N THR A 4 12.82 -6.20 13.09
CA THR A 4 12.42 -5.79 11.75
C THR A 4 11.06 -6.38 11.38
N ASN A 5 10.82 -7.66 11.73
CA ASN A 5 9.53 -8.32 11.51
C ASN A 5 8.42 -7.62 12.30
N GLN A 6 8.68 -7.24 13.54
CA GLN A 6 7.70 -6.53 14.36
C GLN A 6 7.37 -5.16 13.78
N GLN A 7 8.38 -4.43 13.30
CA GLN A 7 8.20 -3.14 12.65
C GLN A 7 7.37 -3.28 11.37
N TYR A 8 7.68 -4.29 10.56
CA TYR A 8 6.95 -4.58 9.35
C TYR A 8 5.47 -4.86 9.66
N ASP A 9 5.22 -5.74 10.61
CA ASP A 9 3.85 -6.12 10.97
C ASP A 9 3.06 -4.91 11.49
N ARG A 10 3.71 -4.02 12.21
CA ARG A 10 3.08 -2.78 12.69
C ARG A 10 2.68 -1.86 11.52
N VAL A 11 3.56 -1.71 10.55
CA VAL A 11 3.27 -0.90 9.36
C VAL A 11 2.12 -1.52 8.56
N VAL A 12 2.11 -2.84 8.40
CA VAL A 12 1.02 -3.54 7.72
C VAL A 12 -0.31 -3.27 8.41
N GLU A 13 -0.34 -3.34 9.74
CA GLU A 13 -1.55 -3.08 10.52
C GLU A 13 -2.09 -1.67 10.26
N ILE A 14 -1.22 -0.67 10.25
CA ILE A 14 -1.60 0.72 10.00
C ILE A 14 -2.16 0.88 8.57
N CYS A 15 -1.49 0.32 7.58
CA CYS A 15 -1.92 0.41 6.19
C CYS A 15 -3.24 -0.34 5.98
N ARG A 16 -3.39 -1.50 6.59
CA ARG A 16 -4.59 -2.31 6.51
C ARG A 16 -5.80 -1.59 7.11
N ASP A 17 -5.63 -0.96 8.27
CA ASP A 17 -6.74 -0.25 8.92
C ASP A 17 -7.29 0.84 8.02
N LEU A 18 -6.44 1.60 7.35
CA LEU A 18 -6.89 2.61 6.40
C LEU A 18 -7.52 1.98 5.16
N PHE A 19 -6.94 0.90 4.66
CA PHE A 19 -7.48 0.19 3.50
C PHE A 19 -8.90 -0.32 3.77
N VAL A 20 -9.12 -0.94 4.92
CA VAL A 20 -10.44 -1.45 5.33
C VAL A 20 -11.44 -0.30 5.48
N LYS A 21 -11.02 0.81 6.08
CA LYS A 21 -11.87 1.99 6.23
C LYS A 21 -12.32 2.52 4.88
N LYS A 22 -11.39 2.64 3.94
CA LYS A 22 -11.70 3.10 2.58
C LYS A 22 -12.63 2.11 1.86
N MET A 23 -12.39 0.81 2.03
CA MET A 23 -13.24 -0.22 1.44
C MET A 23 -14.67 -0.15 1.98
N ASN A 24 -14.83 0.12 3.28
CA ASN A 24 -16.17 0.29 3.86
C ASN A 24 -16.91 1.50 3.26
N ASP A 25 -16.17 2.55 2.92
CA ASP A 25 -16.76 3.77 2.38
C ASP A 25 -17.02 3.67 0.85
N TYR A 26 -16.11 3.07 0.12
CA TYR A 26 -16.10 3.11 -1.36
C TYR A 26 -16.15 1.73 -2.02
N GLY A 27 -16.19 0.65 -1.24
CA GLY A 27 -16.15 -0.70 -1.80
C GLY A 27 -14.81 -0.96 -2.51
N THR A 28 -14.87 -1.77 -3.56
CA THR A 28 -13.70 -2.09 -4.37
C THR A 28 -13.81 -1.48 -5.77
N ALA A 29 -14.28 -0.24 -5.85
CA ALA A 29 -14.46 0.49 -7.11
C ALA A 29 -13.14 0.63 -7.89
N TRP A 30 -11.99 0.57 -7.21
CA TRP A 30 -10.68 0.62 -7.86
C TRP A 30 -10.40 -0.58 -8.78
N ARG A 31 -11.26 -1.60 -8.73
CA ARG A 31 -11.12 -2.78 -9.60
C ARG A 31 -11.24 -2.47 -11.09
N ILE A 32 -11.82 -1.33 -11.46
CA ILE A 32 -11.87 -0.91 -12.86
C ILE A 32 -10.55 -0.32 -13.36
N LEU A 33 -9.64 0.03 -12.45
CA LEU A 33 -8.40 0.72 -12.80
C LEU A 33 -7.38 -0.25 -13.38
N ARG A 34 -6.70 0.19 -14.42
CA ARG A 34 -5.56 -0.53 -14.98
C ARG A 34 -4.36 -0.33 -14.05
N PRO A 35 -3.38 -1.27 -14.03
CA PRO A 35 -2.16 -1.09 -13.24
C PRO A 35 -1.48 0.26 -13.50
N LYS A 36 -1.47 0.74 -14.74
CA LYS A 36 -0.90 2.03 -15.09
C LYS A 36 -1.54 3.19 -14.32
N SER A 37 -2.87 3.15 -14.16
CA SER A 37 -3.59 4.18 -13.41
C SER A 37 -3.17 4.21 -11.94
N LEU A 38 -2.92 3.04 -11.37
CA LEU A 38 -2.44 2.94 -9.99
C LEU A 38 -1.01 3.45 -9.87
N THR A 39 -0.17 3.19 -10.85
CA THR A 39 1.18 3.76 -10.93
C THR A 39 1.12 5.28 -10.93
N ASP A 40 0.19 5.86 -11.67
CA ASP A 40 0.00 7.32 -11.71
C ASP A 40 -0.39 7.87 -10.34
N GLN A 41 -1.24 7.15 -9.59
CA GLN A 41 -1.62 7.55 -8.24
C GLN A 41 -0.42 7.52 -7.29
N ILE A 42 0.43 6.51 -7.40
CA ILE A 42 1.65 6.41 -6.61
C ILE A 42 2.57 7.60 -6.93
N TYR A 43 2.71 7.93 -8.20
CA TYR A 43 3.54 9.06 -8.64
C TYR A 43 3.03 10.39 -8.06
N ILE A 44 1.72 10.63 -8.10
CA ILE A 44 1.11 11.84 -7.56
C ILE A 44 1.40 11.95 -6.06
N LYS A 45 1.29 10.86 -5.32
CA LYS A 45 1.57 10.87 -3.89
C LYS A 45 3.04 11.10 -3.59
N ALA A 46 3.93 10.52 -4.41
CA ALA A 46 5.36 10.76 -4.27
C ALA A 46 5.70 12.25 -4.50
N GLN A 47 5.07 12.88 -5.48
CA GLN A 47 5.24 14.31 -5.70
C GLN A 47 4.74 15.15 -4.53
N ARG A 48 3.63 14.75 -3.91
CA ARG A 48 3.11 15.43 -2.72
C ARG A 48 4.09 15.34 -1.55
N ILE A 49 4.71 14.18 -1.35
CA ILE A 49 5.73 14.01 -0.31
C ILE A 49 6.88 14.97 -0.55
N ARG A 50 7.39 15.05 -1.78
CA ARG A 50 8.46 15.97 -2.13
C ARG A 50 8.08 17.41 -1.89
N SER A 51 6.86 17.79 -2.24
CA SER A 51 6.35 19.13 -2.01
C SER A 51 6.30 19.49 -0.51
N ILE A 52 5.83 18.55 0.32
CA ILE A 52 5.80 18.74 1.77
C ILE A 52 7.21 18.92 2.31
N GLU A 53 8.14 18.09 1.89
CA GLU A 53 9.54 18.14 2.32
C GLU A 53 10.22 19.46 1.92
N GLU A 54 10.00 19.88 0.68
CA GLU A 54 10.60 21.11 0.15
C GLU A 54 10.07 22.37 0.84
N LYS A 55 8.78 22.40 1.15
CA LYS A 55 8.16 23.56 1.80
C LYS A 55 8.41 23.63 3.29
N GLY A 56 8.78 22.50 3.89
CA GLY A 56 8.98 22.43 5.34
C GLY A 56 7.73 22.75 6.14
N ILE A 57 6.56 22.73 5.49
CA ILE A 57 5.29 23.07 6.11
C ILE A 57 4.38 21.86 6.06
N ASN A 58 3.93 21.45 7.23
CA ASN A 58 2.92 20.43 7.36
C ASN A 58 1.59 21.11 7.61
N LYS A 59 0.78 21.26 6.58
CA LYS A 59 -0.52 21.92 6.70
C LYS A 59 -1.62 20.93 7.02
N VAL A 60 -2.32 21.16 8.11
CA VAL A 60 -3.64 20.63 8.43
C VAL A 60 -3.77 19.11 8.17
N GLY A 61 -3.02 18.32 8.94
CA GLY A 61 -3.17 16.86 8.92
C GLY A 61 -2.65 16.18 7.66
N GLU A 62 -2.16 16.93 6.69
CA GLU A 62 -1.49 16.34 5.52
C GLU A 62 -0.01 16.22 5.84
N ASP A 63 0.39 15.05 6.29
CA ASP A 63 1.78 14.76 6.53
C ASP A 63 2.28 13.73 5.51
N ALA A 64 3.60 13.62 5.41
CA ALA A 64 4.22 12.66 4.52
C ALA A 64 3.81 11.21 4.87
N ARG A 65 3.51 10.95 6.13
CA ARG A 65 3.10 9.62 6.58
C ARG A 65 1.82 9.15 5.88
N SER A 66 0.81 10.00 5.81
CA SER A 66 -0.46 9.67 5.13
C SER A 66 -0.23 9.36 3.66
N GLU A 67 0.66 10.11 3.00
CA GLU A 67 0.98 9.89 1.60
C GLU A 67 1.73 8.58 1.40
N PHE A 68 2.67 8.23 2.29
CA PHE A 68 3.37 6.95 2.23
C PHE A 68 2.41 5.77 2.41
N ILE A 69 1.47 5.86 3.34
CA ILE A 69 0.45 4.83 3.53
C ILE A 69 -0.36 4.65 2.24
N GLY A 70 -0.74 5.75 1.61
CA GLY A 70 -1.45 5.71 0.33
C GLY A 70 -0.66 5.00 -0.75
N ILE A 71 0.65 5.28 -0.84
CA ILE A 71 1.54 4.61 -1.80
C ILE A 71 1.53 3.10 -1.58
N VAL A 72 1.67 2.66 -0.33
CA VAL A 72 1.66 1.24 0.00
C VAL A 72 0.33 0.60 -0.44
N ASN A 73 -0.79 1.20 -0.10
CA ASN A 73 -2.11 0.64 -0.45
C ASN A 73 -2.34 0.63 -1.96
N TYR A 74 -1.95 1.67 -2.68
CA TYR A 74 -2.04 1.66 -4.14
C TYR A 74 -1.12 0.59 -4.75
N ALA A 75 0.04 0.35 -4.17
CA ALA A 75 0.94 -0.72 -4.62
C ALA A 75 0.30 -2.10 -4.43
N LEU A 76 -0.37 -2.33 -3.29
CA LEU A 76 -1.10 -3.58 -3.05
C LEU A 76 -2.24 -3.76 -4.05
N MET A 77 -3.00 -2.69 -4.31
CA MET A 77 -4.03 -2.72 -5.35
C MET A 77 -3.42 -3.04 -6.71
N GLY A 78 -2.26 -2.45 -7.00
CA GLY A 78 -1.54 -2.71 -8.25
C GLY A 78 -1.18 -4.18 -8.42
N LEU A 79 -0.70 -4.82 -7.37
CA LEU A 79 -0.38 -6.25 -7.38
C LEU A 79 -1.63 -7.10 -7.63
N ILE A 80 -2.74 -6.75 -7.01
CA ILE A 80 -4.02 -7.45 -7.21
C ILE A 80 -4.48 -7.28 -8.67
N GLN A 81 -4.37 -6.07 -9.22
CA GLN A 81 -4.79 -5.80 -10.60
C GLN A 81 -3.89 -6.51 -11.63
N LEU A 82 -2.60 -6.65 -11.34
CA LEU A 82 -1.71 -7.44 -12.20
C LEU A 82 -2.10 -8.91 -12.19
N GLU A 83 -2.60 -9.40 -11.07
CA GLU A 83 -3.00 -10.80 -10.90
C GLU A 83 -4.34 -11.09 -11.59
N LEU A 84 -5.34 -10.23 -11.38
CA LEU A 84 -6.72 -10.48 -11.78
C LEU A 84 -7.11 -9.80 -13.09
N GLY A 85 -6.45 -8.72 -13.45
CA GLY A 85 -6.89 -7.83 -14.52
C GLY A 85 -8.02 -6.89 -14.06
N PRO A 86 -8.16 -5.72 -14.70
CA PRO A 86 -9.25 -4.80 -14.37
C PRO A 86 -10.62 -5.42 -14.64
N SER A 87 -11.61 -5.05 -13.83
CA SER A 87 -12.98 -5.54 -13.98
C SER A 87 -13.97 -4.50 -13.47
N GLU A 88 -15.12 -4.42 -14.11
CA GLU A 88 -16.22 -3.58 -13.64
C GLU A 88 -16.92 -4.18 -12.43
N ALA A 89 -16.79 -5.50 -12.25
CA ALA A 89 -17.40 -6.18 -11.11
C ALA A 89 -16.53 -5.97 -9.88
N GLU A 90 -17.18 -5.59 -8.78
CA GLU A 90 -16.48 -5.47 -7.50
C GLU A 90 -16.08 -6.85 -6.98
N LEU A 91 -14.99 -6.85 -6.24
CA LEU A 91 -14.48 -8.06 -5.58
C LEU A 91 -15.09 -8.14 -4.18
N PRO A 92 -15.56 -9.32 -3.72
CA PRO A 92 -16.04 -9.46 -2.36
C PRO A 92 -14.97 -9.03 -1.34
N GLU A 93 -15.40 -8.37 -0.26
CA GLU A 93 -14.48 -7.83 0.74
C GLU A 93 -13.57 -8.90 1.33
N ALA A 94 -14.13 -10.07 1.64
CA ALA A 94 -13.34 -11.17 2.21
C ALA A 94 -12.23 -11.61 1.24
N GLU A 95 -12.53 -11.75 -0.03
CA GLU A 95 -11.55 -12.13 -1.04
C GLU A 95 -10.52 -11.02 -1.24
N THR A 96 -10.94 -9.76 -1.24
CA THR A 96 -10.04 -8.62 -1.34
C THR A 96 -9.01 -8.65 -0.22
N MET A 97 -9.45 -8.91 1.01
CA MET A 97 -8.54 -8.95 2.16
C MET A 97 -7.61 -10.15 2.12
N GLN A 98 -8.06 -11.30 1.61
CA GLN A 98 -7.19 -12.45 1.41
C GLN A 98 -6.03 -12.12 0.46
N ARG A 99 -6.34 -11.44 -0.65
CA ARG A 99 -5.32 -11.04 -1.63
C ARG A 99 -4.40 -9.96 -1.10
N TYR A 100 -4.94 -9.00 -0.38
CA TYR A 100 -4.19 -7.94 0.29
C TYR A 100 -3.16 -8.55 1.25
N HIS A 101 -3.59 -9.45 2.12
CA HIS A 101 -2.69 -10.11 3.05
C HIS A 101 -1.67 -10.99 2.36
N HIS A 102 -2.09 -11.70 1.32
CA HIS A 102 -1.18 -12.54 0.54
C HIS A 102 0.01 -11.74 0.02
N TRP A 103 -0.25 -10.58 -0.58
CA TRP A 103 0.81 -9.76 -1.15
C TRP A 103 1.69 -9.13 -0.08
N PHE A 104 1.14 -8.74 1.07
CA PHE A 104 1.97 -8.30 2.18
C PHE A 104 2.87 -9.41 2.70
N GLU A 105 2.37 -10.64 2.78
CA GLU A 105 3.20 -11.78 3.20
C GLU A 105 4.30 -12.08 2.18
N GLN A 106 4.00 -11.98 0.90
CA GLN A 106 5.02 -12.14 -0.15
C GLN A 106 6.10 -11.06 -0.03
N ALA A 107 5.70 -9.82 0.20
CA ALA A 107 6.64 -8.72 0.40
C ALA A 107 7.49 -8.92 1.65
N LYS A 108 6.89 -9.41 2.74
CA LYS A 108 7.61 -9.71 3.97
C LYS A 108 8.67 -10.78 3.75
N THR A 109 8.31 -11.86 3.05
CA THR A 109 9.24 -12.93 2.72
C THR A 109 10.41 -12.39 1.89
N LEU A 110 10.12 -11.55 0.90
CA LEU A 110 11.16 -10.91 0.09
C LEU A 110 12.07 -10.03 0.93
N MET A 111 11.51 -9.25 1.84
CA MET A 111 12.28 -8.43 2.78
C MET A 111 13.22 -9.29 3.63
N GLN A 112 12.72 -10.39 4.17
CA GLN A 112 13.52 -11.30 4.99
C GLN A 112 14.70 -11.89 4.20
N VAL A 113 14.47 -12.32 2.97
CA VAL A 113 15.51 -12.84 2.09
C VAL A 113 16.55 -11.75 1.81
N LYS A 114 16.12 -10.55 1.48
CA LYS A 114 17.02 -9.42 1.19
C LYS A 114 17.84 -9.03 2.42
N ASN A 115 17.22 -8.99 3.58
CA ASN A 115 17.93 -8.68 4.82
C ASN A 115 18.99 -9.75 5.15
N HIS A 116 18.69 -11.01 4.86
CA HIS A 116 19.65 -12.09 5.04
C HIS A 116 20.85 -11.90 4.11
N ASP A 117 20.60 -11.56 2.82
CA ASP A 117 21.66 -11.43 1.81
C ASP A 117 22.53 -10.20 2.04
N TYR A 118 21.94 -9.07 2.48
CA TYR A 118 22.67 -7.81 2.62
C TYR A 118 23.09 -7.51 4.06
N GLY A 119 22.71 -8.36 4.98
CA GLY A 119 22.87 -8.09 6.41
C GLY A 119 21.80 -7.13 6.92
N GLU A 120 21.42 -7.30 8.17
CA GLU A 120 20.44 -6.44 8.82
C GLU A 120 21.18 -5.32 9.57
N ALA A 121 20.84 -4.09 9.22
CA ALA A 121 21.46 -2.94 9.87
C ALA A 121 20.95 -2.75 11.29
#